data_b5140156dc4eac8aac9fcb294aaae5c6
#
_entry.id   b5140156dc4eac8aac9fcb294aaae5c6
#
_cell.length_a   1.000
_cell.length_b   1.000
_cell.length_c   1.000
_cell.angle_alpha   90.00
_cell.angle_beta   90.00
_cell.angle_gamma   90.00
#
_symmetry.space_group_name_H-M   'P 1'
#
loop_
_entity.id
_entity.type
_entity.pdbx_description
1 polymer ?
#
loop_
_entity_poly.entity_id
_entity_poly.type
_entity_poly.pdbx_seq_one_letter_code
_entity_poly.pdbx_strand_id
1 'polypeptide(L)'
;MLGITLIELMIVIAILGILSAVAIPSYKDYVARGRRVDAQTQLLTAQLWLERIYSQSFDYSQDSAGTAIATLLASQPFSQSPRVGEGTQSYSIAVAAATTASAPASAYVLTATRTSGGPAAGDACGDFKLSSAGVRSLANAASGKTVADCWK
;
A
#
# COMPACT_ATOMS: atom_id res chain seq x y z
N MET A 1 19.03 28.75 44.01
CA MET A 1 18.23 27.87 43.17
C MET A 1 16.87 28.51 43.00
N LEU A 2 16.50 28.87 41.76
CA LEU A 2 15.17 29.40 41.46
C LEU A 2 14.23 28.21 41.35
N GLY A 3 13.24 28.10 42.24
CA GLY A 3 12.22 27.04 42.15
C GLY A 3 11.17 27.37 41.11
N ILE A 4 10.73 26.37 40.35
CA ILE A 4 9.61 26.48 39.40
C ILE A 4 8.30 26.56 40.19
N THR A 5 7.44 27.49 39.88
CA THR A 5 6.12 27.63 40.52
C THR A 5 5.12 26.61 39.95
N LEU A 6 4.15 26.21 40.78
CA LEU A 6 3.09 25.29 40.37
C LEU A 6 2.26 25.85 39.19
N ILE A 7 2.00 27.15 39.17
CA ILE A 7 1.27 27.84 38.12
C ILE A 7 2.04 27.80 36.79
N GLU A 8 3.35 27.93 36.81
CA GLU A 8 4.21 27.89 35.65
C GLU A 8 4.18 26.48 34.99
N LEU A 9 4.20 25.41 35.82
CA LEU A 9 4.04 24.05 35.34
C LEU A 9 2.65 23.83 34.71
N MET A 10 1.57 24.35 35.33
CA MET A 10 0.22 24.23 34.81
C MET A 10 0.04 24.90 33.44
N ILE A 11 0.66 26.07 33.24
CA ILE A 11 0.61 26.78 31.95
C ILE A 11 1.35 25.96 30.88
N VAL A 12 2.50 25.40 31.19
CA VAL A 12 3.28 24.58 30.24
C VAL A 12 2.50 23.36 29.81
N ILE A 13 1.90 22.58 30.70
CA ILE A 13 1.11 21.41 30.34
C ILE A 13 -0.16 21.77 29.55
N ALA A 14 -0.78 22.93 29.85
CA ALA A 14 -1.93 23.41 29.06
C ALA A 14 -1.52 23.73 27.63
N ILE A 15 -0.42 24.41 27.38
CA ILE A 15 0.11 24.73 26.07
C ILE A 15 0.48 23.44 25.31
N LEU A 16 1.19 22.51 25.97
CA LEU A 16 1.53 21.22 25.36
C LEU A 16 0.29 20.41 24.98
N GLY A 17 -0.77 20.45 25.78
CA GLY A 17 -2.04 19.82 25.49
C GLY A 17 -2.67 20.34 24.20
N ILE A 18 -2.73 21.67 24.06
CA ILE A 18 -3.30 22.33 22.87
C ILE A 18 -2.47 22.01 21.62
N LEU A 19 -1.15 22.11 21.69
CA LEU A 19 -0.26 21.80 20.57
C LEU A 19 -0.39 20.33 20.13
N SER A 20 -0.44 19.41 21.09
CA SER A 20 -0.58 17.98 20.83
C SER A 20 -1.91 17.64 20.16
N ALA A 21 -2.99 18.32 20.50
CA ALA A 21 -4.31 18.10 19.91
C ALA A 21 -4.33 18.36 18.39
N VAL A 22 -3.50 19.24 17.88
CA VAL A 22 -3.37 19.53 16.44
C VAL A 22 -2.26 18.71 15.79
N ALA A 23 -1.13 18.52 16.47
CA ALA A 23 0.03 17.86 15.91
C ALA A 23 -0.18 16.35 15.69
N ILE A 24 -0.85 15.66 16.63
CA ILE A 24 -1.02 14.20 16.55
C ILE A 24 -1.86 13.76 15.32
N PRO A 25 -3.04 14.32 15.05
CA PRO A 25 -3.81 13.91 13.87
C PRO A 25 -3.08 14.23 12.57
N SER A 26 -2.45 15.40 12.45
CA SER A 26 -1.68 15.79 11.27
C SER A 26 -0.51 14.83 10.98
N TYR A 27 0.19 14.39 12.03
CA TYR A 27 1.27 13.40 11.91
C TYR A 27 0.73 12.03 11.44
N LYS A 28 -0.40 11.56 11.99
CA LYS A 28 -1.02 10.30 11.57
C LYS A 28 -1.39 10.32 10.09
N ASP A 29 -1.96 11.41 9.60
CA ASP A 29 -2.31 11.58 8.19
C ASP A 29 -1.08 11.61 7.29
N TYR A 30 0.00 12.25 7.73
CA TYR A 30 1.27 12.26 7.00
C TYR A 30 1.86 10.84 6.86
N VAL A 31 1.90 10.08 7.95
CA VAL A 31 2.38 8.70 7.96
C VAL A 31 1.49 7.79 7.09
N ALA A 32 0.16 7.96 7.14
CA ALA A 32 -0.75 7.20 6.30
C ALA A 32 -0.50 7.46 4.81
N ARG A 33 -0.28 8.72 4.41
CA ARG A 33 0.10 9.08 3.04
C ARG A 33 1.41 8.40 2.62
N GLY A 34 2.43 8.40 3.47
CA GLY A 34 3.70 7.71 3.21
C GLY A 34 3.51 6.22 2.91
N ARG A 35 2.70 5.52 3.72
CA ARG A 35 2.38 4.09 3.52
C ARG A 35 1.65 3.84 2.20
N ARG A 36 0.73 4.73 1.79
CA ARG A 36 0.03 4.64 0.50
C ARG A 36 0.99 4.76 -0.68
N VAL A 37 1.87 5.76 -0.65
CA VAL A 37 2.88 5.98 -1.70
C VAL A 37 3.81 4.77 -1.80
N ASP A 38 4.23 4.20 -0.68
CA ASP A 38 5.06 3.00 -0.68
C ASP A 38 4.32 1.81 -1.31
N ALA A 39 3.05 1.55 -0.94
CA ALA A 39 2.24 0.49 -1.55
C ALA A 39 2.08 0.68 -3.07
N GLN A 40 1.85 1.91 -3.52
CA GLN A 40 1.76 2.26 -4.94
C GLN A 40 3.09 2.00 -5.68
N THR A 41 4.21 2.31 -5.04
CA THR A 41 5.55 2.03 -5.57
C THR A 41 5.78 0.53 -5.74
N GLN A 42 5.37 -0.29 -4.76
CA GLN A 42 5.48 -1.74 -4.89
C GLN A 42 4.57 -2.30 -6.01
N LEU A 43 3.35 -1.74 -6.19
CA LEU A 43 2.46 -2.11 -7.31
C LEU A 43 3.12 -1.80 -8.67
N LEU A 44 3.74 -0.63 -8.82
CA LEU A 44 4.45 -0.27 -10.04
C LEU A 44 5.68 -1.15 -10.27
N THR A 45 6.40 -1.49 -9.22
CA THR A 45 7.53 -2.44 -9.30
C THR A 45 7.06 -3.83 -9.74
N ALA A 46 5.95 -4.31 -9.19
CA ALA A 46 5.33 -5.57 -9.59
C ALA A 46 4.85 -5.54 -11.05
N GLN A 47 4.29 -4.41 -11.50
CA GLN A 47 3.90 -4.21 -12.91
C GLN A 47 5.10 -4.37 -13.84
N LEU A 48 6.20 -3.65 -13.59
CA LEU A 48 7.41 -3.75 -14.41
C LEU A 48 8.00 -5.17 -14.44
N TRP A 49 7.92 -5.87 -13.32
CA TRP A 49 8.35 -7.26 -13.22
C TRP A 49 7.45 -8.19 -14.05
N LEU A 50 6.13 -8.01 -14.01
CA LEU A 50 5.17 -8.78 -14.83
C LEU A 50 5.38 -8.56 -16.33
N GLU A 51 5.61 -7.32 -16.77
CA GLU A 51 5.90 -7.01 -18.18
C GLU A 51 7.17 -7.71 -18.67
N ARG A 52 8.20 -7.82 -17.82
CA ARG A 52 9.42 -8.56 -18.13
C ARG A 52 9.15 -10.05 -18.33
N ILE A 53 8.33 -10.67 -17.48
CA ILE A 53 7.97 -12.08 -17.61
C ILE A 53 7.13 -12.29 -18.85
N TYR A 54 6.14 -11.44 -19.09
CA TYR A 54 5.28 -11.51 -20.25
C TYR A 54 6.06 -11.43 -21.57
N SER A 55 7.12 -10.64 -21.62
CA SER A 55 7.98 -10.55 -22.81
C SER A 55 8.65 -11.89 -23.19
N GLN A 56 8.69 -12.85 -22.27
CA GLN A 56 9.30 -14.18 -22.46
C GLN A 56 8.27 -15.30 -22.62
N SER A 57 7.16 -15.20 -21.87
CA SER A 57 6.13 -16.26 -21.83
C SER A 57 4.89 -15.96 -22.66
N PHE A 58 4.64 -14.68 -22.98
CA PHE A 58 3.38 -14.18 -23.57
C PHE A 58 2.14 -14.58 -22.76
N ASP A 59 2.32 -14.79 -21.44
CA ASP A 59 1.28 -15.23 -20.52
C ASP A 59 1.47 -14.55 -19.15
N TYR A 60 0.43 -13.90 -18.63
CA TYR A 60 0.46 -13.32 -17.27
C TYR A 60 0.04 -14.31 -16.17
N SER A 61 -0.34 -15.53 -16.51
CA SER A 61 -0.68 -16.56 -15.51
C SER A 61 0.51 -17.40 -15.09
N GLN A 62 1.50 -17.59 -15.96
CA GLN A 62 2.67 -18.44 -15.74
C GLN A 62 3.90 -17.91 -16.45
N ASP A 63 5.08 -18.31 -15.96
CA ASP A 63 6.34 -18.04 -16.64
C ASP A 63 6.61 -19.06 -17.79
N SER A 64 7.75 -18.91 -18.46
CA SER A 64 8.18 -19.83 -19.52
C SER A 64 8.46 -21.26 -19.05
N ALA A 65 8.61 -21.47 -17.73
CA ALA A 65 8.79 -22.78 -17.10
C ALA A 65 7.45 -23.40 -16.64
N GLY A 66 6.33 -22.69 -16.81
CA GLY A 66 5.00 -23.12 -16.35
C GLY A 66 4.73 -22.85 -14.88
N THR A 67 5.55 -22.04 -14.22
CA THR A 67 5.32 -21.68 -12.82
C THR A 67 4.31 -20.55 -12.69
N ALA A 68 3.30 -20.73 -11.85
CA ALA A 68 2.26 -19.73 -11.63
C ALA A 68 2.83 -18.39 -11.15
N ILE A 69 2.47 -17.31 -11.82
CA ILE A 69 2.95 -15.94 -11.52
C ILE A 69 2.61 -15.51 -10.09
N ALA A 70 1.46 -15.91 -9.57
CA ALA A 70 1.07 -15.61 -8.20
C ALA A 70 2.07 -16.20 -7.18
N THR A 71 2.57 -17.41 -7.41
CA THR A 71 3.59 -18.06 -6.58
C THR A 71 4.93 -17.35 -6.68
N LEU A 72 5.34 -16.99 -7.90
CA LEU A 72 6.59 -16.25 -8.12
C LEU A 72 6.55 -14.85 -7.50
N LEU A 73 5.41 -14.14 -7.62
CA LEU A 73 5.23 -12.83 -7.01
C LEU A 73 5.33 -12.89 -5.48
N ALA A 74 4.74 -13.91 -4.87
CA ALA A 74 4.76 -14.07 -3.40
C ALA A 74 6.17 -14.21 -2.83
N SER A 75 7.13 -14.69 -3.63
CA SER A 75 8.54 -14.81 -3.23
C SER A 75 9.36 -13.53 -3.47
N GLN A 76 8.80 -12.51 -4.12
CA GLN A 76 9.51 -11.27 -4.41
C GLN A 76 9.55 -10.31 -3.21
N PRO A 77 10.63 -9.52 -3.04
CA PRO A 77 10.70 -8.52 -1.96
C PRO A 77 9.57 -7.49 -2.00
N PHE A 78 9.02 -7.21 -3.18
CA PHE A 78 7.91 -6.27 -3.41
C PHE A 78 6.52 -6.93 -3.35
N SER A 79 6.42 -8.16 -2.84
CA SER A 79 5.12 -8.81 -2.57
C SER A 79 4.37 -8.20 -1.40
N GLN A 80 4.97 -7.21 -0.74
CA GLN A 80 4.37 -6.45 0.36
C GLN A 80 4.90 -5.02 0.40
N SER A 81 4.23 -4.15 1.18
CA SER A 81 4.67 -2.80 1.50
C SER A 81 4.66 -2.59 3.03
N PRO A 82 5.74 -2.09 3.63
CA PRO A 82 7.09 -1.97 3.09
C PRO A 82 7.62 -3.31 2.58
N ARG A 83 8.72 -3.27 1.79
CA ARG A 83 9.36 -4.49 1.28
C ARG A 83 9.70 -5.45 2.40
N VAL A 84 9.81 -6.72 2.06
CA VAL A 84 10.24 -7.76 3.02
C VAL A 84 11.56 -7.33 3.68
N GLY A 85 11.55 -7.28 5.02
CA GLY A 85 12.71 -6.86 5.83
C GLY A 85 12.80 -5.35 6.14
N GLU A 86 11.98 -4.50 5.55
CA GLU A 86 12.03 -3.02 5.73
C GLU A 86 11.04 -2.50 6.78
N GLY A 87 10.30 -3.35 7.46
CA GLY A 87 9.37 -2.96 8.52
C GLY A 87 8.11 -3.79 8.60
N THR A 88 7.17 -3.34 9.44
CA THR A 88 5.88 -4.04 9.62
C THR A 88 5.01 -3.88 8.39
N GLN A 89 4.56 -5.01 7.85
CA GLN A 89 3.71 -5.06 6.66
C GLN A 89 2.42 -4.24 6.83
N SER A 90 2.23 -3.30 5.94
CA SER A 90 1.03 -2.46 5.84
C SER A 90 0.07 -2.97 4.77
N TYR A 91 0.61 -3.42 3.63
CA TYR A 91 -0.14 -3.98 2.50
C TYR A 91 0.51 -5.26 2.00
N SER A 92 -0.29 -6.23 1.57
CA SER A 92 0.13 -7.40 0.79
C SER A 92 -0.17 -7.16 -0.69
N ILE A 93 0.73 -7.58 -1.58
CA ILE A 93 0.56 -7.40 -3.03
C ILE A 93 0.31 -8.75 -3.68
N ALA A 94 -0.77 -8.85 -4.42
CA ALA A 94 -1.17 -10.04 -5.14
C ALA A 94 -1.52 -9.71 -6.59
N VAL A 95 -1.40 -10.69 -7.47
CA VAL A 95 -1.80 -10.61 -8.87
C VAL A 95 -2.95 -11.56 -9.13
N ALA A 96 -3.96 -11.09 -9.86
CA ALA A 96 -5.00 -11.90 -10.47
C ALA A 96 -4.88 -11.77 -11.98
N ALA A 97 -4.45 -12.84 -12.65
CA ALA A 97 -4.40 -12.89 -14.09
C ALA A 97 -5.82 -13.18 -14.65
N ALA A 98 -6.17 -12.56 -15.75
CA ALA A 98 -7.42 -12.84 -16.46
C ALA A 98 -7.22 -14.12 -17.28
N THR A 99 -7.43 -15.26 -16.65
CA THR A 99 -7.35 -16.57 -17.31
C THR A 99 -8.68 -16.94 -17.94
N THR A 100 -8.66 -17.38 -19.20
CA THR A 100 -9.71 -18.17 -19.82
C THR A 100 -9.21 -19.60 -19.94
N ALA A 101 -10.10 -20.58 -19.84
CA ALA A 101 -9.73 -22.01 -19.78
C ALA A 101 -8.91 -22.54 -20.98
N SER A 102 -8.72 -21.74 -22.01
CA SER A 102 -8.14 -22.20 -23.30
C SER A 102 -7.12 -21.22 -23.92
N ALA A 103 -6.77 -20.11 -23.26
CA ALA A 103 -5.83 -19.13 -23.80
C ALA A 103 -4.92 -18.56 -22.72
N PRO A 104 -3.67 -18.17 -23.09
CA PRO A 104 -2.76 -17.45 -22.21
C PRO A 104 -3.42 -16.17 -21.67
N ALA A 105 -3.12 -15.83 -20.42
CA ALA A 105 -3.65 -14.61 -19.80
C ALA A 105 -3.01 -13.38 -20.44
N SER A 106 -3.82 -12.56 -21.11
CA SER A 106 -3.39 -11.33 -21.78
C SER A 106 -3.58 -10.06 -20.90
N ALA A 107 -4.14 -10.21 -19.72
CA ALA A 107 -4.39 -9.11 -18.78
C ALA A 107 -4.26 -9.57 -17.33
N TYR A 108 -4.04 -8.62 -16.43
CA TYR A 108 -3.99 -8.86 -14.98
C TYR A 108 -4.51 -7.65 -14.20
N VAL A 109 -4.79 -7.90 -12.93
CA VAL A 109 -5.00 -6.87 -11.94
C VAL A 109 -4.08 -7.14 -10.75
N LEU A 110 -3.22 -6.19 -10.45
CA LEU A 110 -2.45 -6.15 -9.20
C LEU A 110 -3.31 -5.50 -8.12
N THR A 111 -3.28 -6.06 -6.93
CA THR A 111 -3.98 -5.52 -5.76
C THR A 111 -3.04 -5.42 -4.58
N ALA A 112 -2.93 -4.23 -3.99
CA ALA A 112 -2.33 -4.03 -2.67
C ALA A 112 -3.44 -3.99 -1.63
N THR A 113 -3.58 -5.08 -0.89
CA THR A 113 -4.61 -5.27 0.14
C THR A 113 -4.05 -4.90 1.50
N ARG A 114 -4.77 -4.10 2.29
CA ARG A 114 -4.39 -3.75 3.66
C ARG A 114 -4.24 -4.99 4.51
N THR A 115 -3.12 -5.11 5.22
CA THR A 115 -2.89 -6.20 6.17
C THR A 115 -3.83 -6.04 7.37
N SER A 116 -4.60 -7.08 7.70
CA SER A 116 -5.47 -7.09 8.87
C SER A 116 -4.65 -6.90 10.15
N GLY A 117 -5.05 -5.96 11.01
CA GLY A 117 -4.28 -5.61 12.21
C GLY A 117 -2.95 -4.89 11.94
N GLY A 118 -2.58 -4.67 10.67
CA GLY A 118 -1.37 -3.95 10.29
C GLY A 118 -1.51 -2.43 10.40
N PRO A 119 -0.41 -1.70 10.19
CA PRO A 119 -0.37 -0.24 10.34
C PRO A 119 -1.31 0.53 9.40
N ALA A 120 -1.78 -0.08 8.30
CA ALA A 120 -2.72 0.51 7.35
C ALA A 120 -4.15 -0.05 7.46
N ALA A 121 -4.46 -0.91 8.45
CA ALA A 121 -5.78 -1.59 8.56
C ALA A 121 -6.97 -0.61 8.56
N GLY A 122 -6.81 0.57 9.17
CA GLY A 122 -7.84 1.62 9.24
C GLY A 122 -7.74 2.68 8.15
N ASP A 123 -6.96 2.48 7.10
CA ASP A 123 -6.78 3.49 6.05
C ASP A 123 -8.07 3.68 5.24
N ALA A 124 -8.55 4.93 5.20
CA ALA A 124 -9.78 5.30 4.50
C ALA A 124 -9.70 5.12 2.97
N CYS A 125 -8.51 5.07 2.38
CA CYS A 125 -8.33 4.83 0.95
C CYS A 125 -8.54 3.37 0.53
N GLY A 126 -8.62 2.46 1.50
CA GLY A 126 -8.88 1.06 1.20
C GLY A 126 -7.69 0.37 0.54
N ASP A 127 -8.01 -0.51 -0.39
CA ASP A 127 -7.05 -1.32 -1.12
C ASP A 127 -6.81 -0.72 -2.51
N PHE A 128 -5.56 -0.73 -2.97
CA PHE A 128 -5.17 -0.15 -4.26
C PHE A 128 -5.16 -1.23 -5.32
N LYS A 129 -5.70 -0.90 -6.51
CA LYS A 129 -5.67 -1.80 -7.67
C LYS A 129 -5.04 -1.12 -8.88
N LEU A 130 -4.25 -1.88 -9.62
CA LEU A 130 -3.60 -1.46 -10.87
C LEU A 130 -3.78 -2.56 -11.92
N SER A 131 -4.43 -2.23 -13.02
CA SER A 131 -4.59 -3.18 -14.14
C SER A 131 -3.40 -3.14 -15.09
N SER A 132 -3.28 -4.16 -15.93
CA SER A 132 -2.30 -4.22 -17.03
C SER A 132 -2.41 -3.04 -18.01
N ALA A 133 -3.60 -2.45 -18.15
CA ALA A 133 -3.83 -1.24 -18.95
C ALA A 133 -3.46 0.07 -18.21
N GLY A 134 -2.85 0.00 -17.02
CA GLY A 134 -2.47 1.17 -16.23
C GLY A 134 -3.65 1.84 -15.51
N VAL A 135 -4.84 1.23 -15.51
CA VAL A 135 -6.00 1.80 -14.82
C VAL A 135 -5.86 1.63 -13.32
N ARG A 136 -5.91 2.75 -12.61
CA ARG A 136 -5.87 2.83 -11.15
C ARG A 136 -7.28 2.79 -10.58
N SER A 137 -7.51 2.00 -9.56
CA SER A 137 -8.80 1.94 -8.86
C SER A 137 -8.62 1.65 -7.38
N LEU A 138 -9.70 1.74 -6.62
CA LEU A 138 -9.73 1.46 -5.19
C LEU A 138 -10.76 0.34 -4.94
N ALA A 139 -10.50 -0.45 -3.89
CA ALA A 139 -11.48 -1.36 -3.32
C ALA A 139 -11.58 -1.12 -1.81
N ASN A 140 -12.75 -1.39 -1.24
CA ASN A 140 -12.99 -1.24 0.20
C ASN A 140 -12.60 0.15 0.76
N ALA A 141 -12.67 1.20 -0.08
CA ALA A 141 -12.44 2.58 0.33
C ALA A 141 -13.64 3.09 1.13
N ALA A 142 -13.39 4.00 2.06
CA ALA A 142 -14.44 4.68 2.80
C ALA A 142 -15.30 5.53 1.84
N SER A 143 -16.57 5.72 2.21
CA SER A 143 -17.50 6.55 1.41
C SER A 143 -16.89 7.94 1.15
N GLY A 144 -17.03 8.41 -0.10
CA GLY A 144 -16.53 9.72 -0.54
C GLY A 144 -15.03 9.77 -0.89
N LYS A 145 -14.27 8.68 -0.72
CA LYS A 145 -12.88 8.62 -1.19
C LYS A 145 -12.80 8.25 -2.67
N THR A 146 -12.02 9.03 -3.41
CA THR A 146 -11.81 8.84 -4.84
C THR A 146 -10.38 8.41 -5.15
N VAL A 147 -10.14 7.93 -6.38
CA VAL A 147 -8.80 7.62 -6.87
C VAL A 147 -7.90 8.86 -6.80
N ALA A 148 -8.43 10.04 -7.15
CA ALA A 148 -7.68 11.30 -7.10
C ALA A 148 -7.22 11.71 -5.68
N ASP A 149 -7.97 11.31 -4.64
CA ASP A 149 -7.60 11.58 -3.25
C ASP A 149 -6.51 10.64 -2.73
N CYS A 150 -6.44 9.45 -3.27
CA CYS A 150 -5.69 8.32 -2.71
C CYS A 150 -4.46 7.93 -3.53
N TRP A 151 -4.51 8.06 -4.86
CA TRP A 151 -3.39 7.84 -5.76
C TRP A 151 -2.70 9.18 -6.07
N LYS A 152 -1.57 9.43 -5.40
CA LYS A 152 -0.78 10.66 -5.57
C LYS A 152 0.63 10.34 -5.96
#